data_820e8a963ac8ba11db21e7b3c417f3c2
#
_entry.id   820e8a963ac8ba11db21e7b3c417f3c2
#
_cell.length_a   1.000
_cell.length_b   1.000
_cell.length_c   1.000
_cell.angle_alpha   90.00
_cell.angle_beta   90.00
_cell.angle_gamma   90.00
#
_symmetry.space_group_name_H-M   'P 1'
#
loop_
_entity.id
_entity.type
_entity.pdbx_description
1 polymer ?
#
loop_
_entity_poly.entity_id
_entity_poly.type
_entity_poly.pdbx_seq_one_letter_code
_entity_poly.pdbx_strand_id
1 'polypeptide(L)'
;VTRQLAEQLTRGTALRVLDVGCAEGTQALRLARAGHFVTGIDPDPGILAVAHQALAAEPPEVRDRVQLLTGDGHQVGRWFGPRSFDLVLCHGTLMYLPDPDPMLASVARILAPGGLLSLLVRNGDALAMRAGLTGDWRACQEAFDTTRYTNRLGLPARADRLAELSGTLAGFAVPVRHWYGVRVFTDTMPDEAAPVDGRQLGQLLDAEERAGKQDPYRHVAALLHVVCAK
;
A
#
# COMPACT_ATOMS: atom_id res chain seq x y z
N VAL A 1 5.43 -5.25 4.03
CA VAL A 1 5.09 -4.91 2.64
C VAL A 1 6.29 -5.10 1.74
N THR A 2 7.44 -4.44 1.96
CA THR A 2 8.60 -4.49 1.05
C THR A 2 9.08 -5.92 0.76
N ARG A 3 9.27 -6.77 1.80
CA ARG A 3 9.65 -8.19 1.62
C ARG A 3 8.58 -8.98 0.87
N GLN A 4 7.32 -8.80 1.22
CA GLN A 4 6.17 -9.45 0.58
C GLN A 4 6.05 -9.07 -0.91
N LEU A 5 6.28 -7.79 -1.26
CA LEU A 5 6.32 -7.34 -2.64
C LEU A 5 7.50 -7.95 -3.41
N ALA A 6 8.69 -7.95 -2.80
CA ALA A 6 9.90 -8.51 -3.41
C ALA A 6 9.76 -10.01 -3.75
N GLU A 7 8.98 -10.78 -2.98
CA GLU A 7 8.67 -12.18 -3.28
C GLU A 7 7.85 -12.37 -4.56
N GLN A 8 7.09 -11.35 -4.95
CA GLN A 8 6.21 -11.40 -6.12
C GLN A 8 6.89 -10.87 -7.39
N LEU A 9 8.03 -10.21 -7.26
CA LEU A 9 8.76 -9.64 -8.39
C LEU A 9 9.77 -10.62 -8.95
N THR A 10 9.86 -10.69 -10.28
CA THR A 10 10.87 -11.48 -10.97
C THR A 10 12.24 -10.83 -10.81
N ARG A 11 13.20 -11.58 -10.30
CA ARG A 11 14.56 -11.08 -10.09
C ARG A 11 15.25 -10.73 -11.42
N GLY A 12 16.04 -9.66 -11.39
CA GLY A 12 16.91 -9.28 -12.51
C GLY A 12 16.21 -8.52 -13.66
N THR A 13 14.91 -8.24 -13.56
CA THR A 13 14.19 -7.46 -14.56
C THR A 13 13.92 -6.05 -14.05
N ALA A 14 14.37 -5.02 -14.78
CA ALA A 14 14.00 -3.64 -14.50
C ALA A 14 12.55 -3.40 -14.92
N LEU A 15 11.69 -3.04 -13.98
CA LEU A 15 10.25 -2.81 -14.19
C LEU A 15 9.97 -1.31 -14.34
N ARG A 16 8.95 -0.98 -15.12
CA ARG A 16 8.30 0.33 -15.12
C ARG A 16 7.26 0.34 -14.01
N VAL A 17 7.46 1.17 -13.01
CA VAL A 17 6.62 1.22 -11.81
C VAL A 17 5.90 2.55 -11.72
N LEU A 18 4.61 2.51 -11.37
CA LEU A 18 3.85 3.67 -10.94
C LEU A 18 3.55 3.53 -9.43
N ASP A 19 3.88 4.56 -8.67
CA ASP A 19 3.53 4.67 -7.25
C ASP A 19 2.48 5.77 -7.07
N VAL A 20 1.22 5.36 -6.87
CA VAL A 20 0.07 6.26 -6.75
C VAL A 20 -0.14 6.62 -5.29
N GLY A 21 -0.04 7.92 -4.97
CA GLY A 21 0.02 8.41 -3.60
C GLY A 21 1.39 8.11 -3.00
N CYS A 22 2.46 8.49 -3.72
CA CYS A 22 3.84 8.15 -3.33
C CYS A 22 4.33 8.88 -2.09
N ALA A 23 3.61 9.89 -1.62
CA ALA A 23 3.94 10.71 -0.45
C ALA A 23 5.42 11.18 -0.46
N GLU A 24 6.17 10.89 0.59
CA GLU A 24 7.59 11.24 0.73
C GLU A 24 8.53 10.41 -0.17
N GLY A 25 8.00 9.57 -1.06
CA GLY A 25 8.77 8.79 -2.02
C GLY A 25 9.45 7.54 -1.45
N THR A 26 9.12 7.11 -0.23
CA THR A 26 9.81 5.98 0.44
C THR A 26 9.80 4.70 -0.38
N GLN A 27 8.68 4.31 -0.99
CA GLN A 27 8.61 3.11 -1.82
C GLN A 27 9.25 3.34 -3.20
N ALA A 28 9.03 4.52 -3.78
CA ALA A 28 9.64 4.90 -5.06
C ALA A 28 11.16 4.80 -5.00
N LEU A 29 11.81 5.37 -3.97
CA LEU A 29 13.26 5.31 -3.79
C LEU A 29 13.76 3.88 -3.55
N ARG A 30 13.05 3.07 -2.76
CA ARG A 30 13.42 1.65 -2.54
C ARG A 30 13.42 0.85 -3.83
N LEU A 31 12.41 1.03 -4.67
CA LEU A 31 12.31 0.34 -5.95
C LEU A 31 13.35 0.84 -6.96
N ALA A 32 13.64 2.14 -6.97
CA ALA A 32 14.69 2.70 -7.81
C ALA A 32 16.09 2.17 -7.42
N ARG A 33 16.39 2.07 -6.12
CA ARG A 33 17.62 1.43 -5.60
C ARG A 33 17.70 -0.05 -5.98
N ALA A 34 16.55 -0.73 -6.13
CA ALA A 34 16.48 -2.11 -6.63
C ALA A 34 16.62 -2.22 -8.16
N GLY A 35 16.77 -1.10 -8.87
CA GLY A 35 17.01 -1.06 -10.31
C GLY A 35 15.77 -0.82 -11.18
N HIS A 36 14.61 -0.54 -10.61
CA HIS A 36 13.38 -0.26 -11.35
C HIS A 36 13.27 1.21 -11.75
N PHE A 37 12.51 1.51 -12.81
CA PHE A 37 12.14 2.87 -13.21
C PHE A 37 10.80 3.24 -12.57
N VAL A 38 10.76 4.31 -11.77
CA VAL A 38 9.61 4.64 -10.95
C VAL A 38 9.07 6.02 -11.29
N THR A 39 7.77 6.09 -11.56
CA THR A 39 7.01 7.34 -11.58
C THR A 39 6.19 7.40 -10.30
N GLY A 40 6.45 8.38 -9.45
CA GLY A 40 5.67 8.66 -8.24
C GLY A 40 4.69 9.80 -8.50
N ILE A 41 3.45 9.66 -8.04
CA ILE A 41 2.42 10.70 -8.15
C ILE A 41 1.82 10.96 -6.76
N ASP A 42 1.72 12.23 -6.40
CA ASP A 42 0.99 12.65 -5.21
C ASP A 42 0.31 14.01 -5.46
N PRO A 43 -0.92 14.24 -4.96
CA PRO A 43 -1.60 15.52 -5.13
C PRO A 43 -1.02 16.64 -4.25
N ASP A 44 -0.29 16.32 -3.18
CA ASP A 44 0.26 17.30 -2.25
C ASP A 44 1.68 17.74 -2.66
N PRO A 45 1.86 18.98 -3.16
CA PRO A 45 3.18 19.46 -3.55
C PRO A 45 4.12 19.65 -2.35
N GLY A 46 3.61 19.86 -1.13
CA GLY A 46 4.41 19.97 0.09
C GLY A 46 5.06 18.64 0.45
N ILE A 47 4.30 17.55 0.39
CA ILE A 47 4.82 16.19 0.61
C ILE A 47 5.81 15.82 -0.50
N LEU A 48 5.50 16.15 -1.76
CA LEU A 48 6.42 15.91 -2.88
C LEU A 48 7.73 16.69 -2.77
N ALA A 49 7.72 17.87 -2.15
CA ALA A 49 8.97 18.60 -1.89
C ALA A 49 9.91 17.79 -0.98
N VAL A 50 9.38 17.07 0.02
CA VAL A 50 10.16 16.15 0.86
C VAL A 50 10.71 14.99 0.03
N ALA A 51 9.87 14.41 -0.86
CA ALA A 51 10.31 13.35 -1.76
C ALA A 51 11.43 13.81 -2.71
N HIS A 52 11.34 15.04 -3.25
CA HIS A 52 12.39 15.63 -4.08
C HIS A 52 13.69 15.85 -3.30
N GLN A 53 13.62 16.28 -2.03
CA GLN A 53 14.81 16.42 -1.17
C GLN A 53 15.46 15.05 -0.92
N ALA A 54 14.65 14.03 -0.60
CA ALA A 54 15.15 12.67 -0.42
C ALA A 54 15.78 12.13 -1.71
N LEU A 55 15.15 12.35 -2.86
CA LEU A 55 15.69 11.95 -4.17
C LEU A 55 17.00 12.68 -4.49
N ALA A 56 17.12 13.97 -4.18
CA ALA A 56 18.34 14.74 -4.42
C ALA A 56 19.56 14.21 -3.63
N ALA A 57 19.33 13.55 -2.50
CA ALA A 57 20.39 12.93 -1.68
C ALA A 57 20.83 11.55 -2.22
N GLU A 58 20.14 10.97 -3.21
CA GLU A 58 20.47 9.68 -3.78
C GLU A 58 21.62 9.80 -4.81
N PRO A 59 22.35 8.68 -5.06
CA PRO A 59 23.31 8.60 -6.15
C PRO A 59 22.67 8.85 -7.52
N PRO A 60 23.45 9.33 -8.52
CA PRO A 60 22.91 9.65 -9.86
C PRO A 60 22.13 8.50 -10.50
N GLU A 61 22.64 7.27 -10.39
CA GLU A 61 22.01 6.07 -10.95
C GLU A 61 20.63 5.75 -10.35
N VAL A 62 20.33 6.22 -9.13
CA VAL A 62 19.01 6.11 -8.51
C VAL A 62 18.13 7.28 -8.92
N ARG A 63 18.70 8.51 -8.92
CA ARG A 63 17.96 9.72 -9.32
C ARG A 63 17.42 9.61 -10.74
N ASP A 64 18.21 9.10 -11.66
CA ASP A 64 17.86 8.97 -13.07
C ASP A 64 16.73 7.95 -13.33
N ARG A 65 16.37 7.17 -12.30
CA ARG A 65 15.30 6.17 -12.36
C ARG A 65 13.97 6.66 -11.76
N VAL A 66 13.93 7.85 -11.16
CA VAL A 66 12.73 8.34 -10.47
C VAL A 66 12.23 9.62 -11.11
N GLN A 67 10.94 9.62 -11.44
CA GLN A 67 10.19 10.81 -11.81
C GLN A 67 9.09 11.04 -10.79
N LEU A 68 9.00 12.25 -10.23
CA LEU A 68 7.95 12.66 -9.30
C LEU A 68 7.06 13.69 -9.96
N LEU A 69 5.74 13.49 -9.89
CA LEU A 69 4.72 14.31 -10.54
C LEU A 69 3.67 14.75 -9.52
N THR A 70 3.34 16.03 -9.51
CA THR A 70 2.16 16.50 -8.78
C THR A 70 0.92 16.13 -9.55
N GLY A 71 0.00 15.39 -8.91
CA GLY A 71 -1.24 15.02 -9.57
C GLY A 71 -2.10 14.03 -8.80
N ASP A 72 -3.36 13.97 -9.22
CA ASP A 72 -4.39 13.12 -8.61
C ASP A 72 -4.37 11.71 -9.21
N GLY A 73 -4.34 10.70 -8.34
CA GLY A 73 -4.43 9.28 -8.72
C GLY A 73 -5.66 8.93 -9.57
N HIS A 74 -6.76 9.68 -9.42
CA HIS A 74 -7.94 9.52 -10.29
C HIS A 74 -7.67 9.82 -11.76
N GLN A 75 -6.64 10.60 -12.06
CA GLN A 75 -6.31 11.03 -13.42
C GLN A 75 -5.26 10.17 -14.12
N VAL A 76 -4.73 9.14 -13.45
CA VAL A 76 -3.66 8.28 -14.03
C VAL A 76 -4.04 7.72 -15.39
N GLY A 77 -5.31 7.40 -15.58
CA GLY A 77 -5.81 6.92 -16.86
C GLY A 77 -5.82 7.96 -17.99
N ARG A 78 -5.70 9.26 -17.69
CA ARG A 78 -5.59 10.35 -18.66
C ARG A 78 -4.12 10.63 -19.04
N TRP A 79 -3.21 10.44 -18.08
CA TRP A 79 -1.80 10.74 -18.25
C TRP A 79 -1.02 9.60 -18.88
N PHE A 80 -1.43 8.37 -18.60
CA PHE A 80 -0.73 7.18 -19.06
C PHE A 80 -1.60 6.35 -20.00
N GLY A 81 -0.99 5.94 -21.10
CA GLY A 81 -1.60 5.03 -22.06
C GLY A 81 -1.81 3.61 -21.48
N PRO A 82 -2.57 2.78 -22.17
CA PRO A 82 -2.71 1.37 -21.79
C PRO A 82 -1.35 0.66 -21.77
N ARG A 83 -1.14 -0.27 -20.82
CA ARG A 83 0.06 -1.12 -20.73
C ARG A 83 1.36 -0.36 -20.49
N SER A 84 1.29 0.79 -19.83
CA SER A 84 2.45 1.65 -19.55
C SER A 84 3.33 1.12 -18.42
N PHE A 85 2.78 0.35 -17.49
CA PHE A 85 3.48 -0.08 -16.28
C PHE A 85 3.41 -1.59 -16.07
N ASP A 86 4.52 -2.12 -15.58
CA ASP A 86 4.68 -3.53 -15.22
C ASP A 86 4.29 -3.78 -13.75
N LEU A 87 4.35 -2.73 -12.92
CA LEU A 87 3.93 -2.72 -11.52
C LEU A 87 3.24 -1.39 -11.20
N VAL A 88 2.09 -1.45 -10.54
CA VAL A 88 1.45 -0.27 -9.95
C VAL A 88 1.31 -0.48 -8.45
N LEU A 89 1.76 0.48 -7.67
CA LEU A 89 1.55 0.55 -6.22
C LEU A 89 0.42 1.53 -5.92
N CYS A 90 -0.42 1.19 -4.96
CA CYS A 90 -1.41 2.08 -4.36
C CYS A 90 -1.48 1.75 -2.86
N HIS A 91 -0.57 2.33 -2.10
CA HIS A 91 -0.37 2.01 -0.69
C HIS A 91 -0.92 3.11 0.22
N GLY A 92 -2.02 2.80 0.93
CA GLY A 92 -2.64 3.73 1.87
C GLY A 92 -3.44 4.86 1.21
N THR A 93 -3.71 4.79 -0.09
CA THR A 93 -4.39 5.83 -0.86
C THR A 93 -5.90 5.57 -0.97
N LEU A 94 -6.31 4.32 -1.22
CA LEU A 94 -7.73 3.97 -1.43
C LEU A 94 -8.63 4.36 -0.25
N MET A 95 -8.09 4.38 0.96
CA MET A 95 -8.85 4.70 2.17
C MET A 95 -9.43 6.12 2.17
N TYR A 96 -8.86 7.03 1.40
CA TYR A 96 -9.31 8.43 1.30
C TYR A 96 -10.30 8.66 0.16
N LEU A 97 -10.55 7.65 -0.67
CA LEU A 97 -11.46 7.77 -1.82
C LEU A 97 -12.88 7.33 -1.41
N PRO A 98 -13.90 8.18 -1.59
CA PRO A 98 -15.29 7.79 -1.35
C PRO A 98 -15.71 6.59 -2.23
N ASP A 99 -15.25 6.58 -3.48
CA ASP A 99 -15.42 5.52 -4.47
C ASP A 99 -14.08 5.25 -5.16
N PRO A 100 -13.43 4.09 -4.91
CA PRO A 100 -12.15 3.74 -5.52
C PRO A 100 -12.27 3.10 -6.90
N ASP A 101 -13.47 2.67 -7.32
CA ASP A 101 -13.66 1.86 -8.53
C ASP A 101 -13.18 2.57 -9.80
N PRO A 102 -13.44 3.88 -10.03
CA PRO A 102 -12.92 4.58 -11.20
C PRO A 102 -11.39 4.62 -11.26
N MET A 103 -10.73 4.74 -10.10
CA MET A 103 -9.26 4.71 -10.02
C MET A 103 -8.74 3.29 -10.27
N LEU A 104 -9.35 2.27 -9.67
CA LEU A 104 -8.96 0.87 -9.88
C LEU A 104 -9.13 0.44 -11.35
N ALA A 105 -10.22 0.85 -12.00
CA ALA A 105 -10.42 0.63 -13.44
C ALA A 105 -9.32 1.30 -14.29
N SER A 106 -8.94 2.53 -13.95
CA SER A 106 -7.85 3.26 -14.62
C SER A 106 -6.51 2.55 -14.43
N VAL A 107 -6.20 2.11 -13.20
CA VAL A 107 -5.00 1.34 -12.87
C VAL A 107 -4.97 0.02 -13.66
N ALA A 108 -6.08 -0.73 -13.68
CA ALA A 108 -6.19 -1.97 -14.45
C ALA A 108 -5.89 -1.74 -15.95
N ARG A 109 -6.33 -0.62 -16.52
CA ARG A 109 -6.08 -0.28 -17.93
C ARG A 109 -4.61 -0.01 -18.24
N ILE A 110 -3.90 0.72 -17.36
CA ILE A 110 -2.50 1.11 -17.57
C ILE A 110 -1.51 -0.02 -17.25
N LEU A 111 -1.91 -1.06 -16.53
CA LEU A 111 -1.10 -2.26 -16.31
C LEU A 111 -0.85 -3.02 -17.62
N ALA A 112 0.40 -3.45 -17.79
CA ALA A 112 0.80 -4.36 -18.87
C ALA A 112 0.22 -5.77 -18.64
N PRO A 113 0.07 -6.59 -19.70
CA PRO A 113 -0.24 -8.02 -19.54
C PRO A 113 0.84 -8.69 -18.68
N GLY A 114 0.42 -9.45 -17.67
CA GLY A 114 1.31 -10.05 -16.66
C GLY A 114 1.81 -9.03 -15.61
N GLY A 115 1.41 -7.77 -15.71
CA GLY A 115 1.76 -6.73 -14.72
C GLY A 115 1.05 -6.95 -13.38
N LEU A 116 1.65 -6.40 -12.32
CA LEU A 116 1.18 -6.55 -10.95
C LEU A 116 0.59 -5.24 -10.43
N LEU A 117 -0.50 -5.36 -9.67
CA LEU A 117 -1.05 -4.30 -8.83
C LEU A 117 -0.82 -4.68 -7.36
N SER A 118 -0.17 -3.79 -6.62
CA SER A 118 0.07 -3.94 -5.19
C SER A 118 -0.74 -2.89 -4.43
N LEU A 119 -1.68 -3.33 -3.61
CA LEU A 119 -2.54 -2.50 -2.79
C LEU A 119 -2.19 -2.67 -1.32
N LEU A 120 -2.15 -1.59 -0.56
CA LEU A 120 -2.14 -1.63 0.90
C LEU A 120 -3.36 -0.86 1.42
N VAL A 121 -4.29 -1.59 2.04
CA VAL A 121 -5.57 -1.04 2.50
C VAL A 121 -5.82 -1.35 3.96
N ARG A 122 -6.65 -0.56 4.63
CA ARG A 122 -7.13 -0.89 5.99
C ARG A 122 -8.03 -2.11 5.92
N ASN A 123 -7.79 -3.07 6.83
CA ASN A 123 -8.58 -4.29 6.91
C ASN A 123 -9.94 -4.03 7.54
N GLY A 124 -11.00 -4.10 6.74
CA GLY A 124 -12.37 -3.90 7.18
C GLY A 124 -12.92 -5.05 8.04
N ASP A 125 -12.41 -6.27 7.80
CA ASP A 125 -12.82 -7.46 8.56
C ASP A 125 -12.24 -7.50 9.98
N ALA A 126 -11.17 -6.71 10.25
CA ALA A 126 -10.51 -6.62 11.54
C ALA A 126 -10.57 -5.19 12.13
N LEU A 127 -11.46 -4.33 11.65
CA LEU A 127 -11.50 -2.92 12.05
C LEU A 127 -11.73 -2.76 13.57
N ALA A 128 -12.54 -3.61 14.18
CA ALA A 128 -12.83 -3.63 15.63
C ALA A 128 -11.62 -3.99 16.49
N MET A 129 -10.61 -4.67 15.94
CA MET A 129 -9.50 -5.23 16.72
C MET A 129 -8.74 -4.18 17.51
N ARG A 130 -8.36 -3.08 16.87
CA ARG A 130 -7.61 -2.01 17.54
C ARG A 130 -8.42 -1.40 18.68
N ALA A 131 -9.66 -1.00 18.41
CA ALA A 131 -10.52 -0.36 19.39
C ALA A 131 -10.76 -1.30 20.61
N GLY A 132 -11.06 -2.57 20.35
CA GLY A 132 -11.23 -3.57 21.40
C GLY A 132 -9.97 -3.80 22.25
N LEU A 133 -8.80 -3.92 21.61
CA LEU A 133 -7.52 -4.14 22.30
C LEU A 133 -7.04 -2.91 23.11
N THR A 134 -7.48 -1.71 22.74
CA THR A 134 -7.17 -0.46 23.45
C THR A 134 -8.27 -0.04 24.45
N GLY A 135 -9.36 -0.80 24.58
CA GLY A 135 -10.43 -0.56 25.55
C GLY A 135 -11.46 0.49 25.11
N ASP A 136 -11.44 0.92 23.87
CA ASP A 136 -12.50 1.78 23.30
C ASP A 136 -13.68 0.93 22.82
N TRP A 137 -14.51 0.53 23.79
CA TRP A 137 -15.62 -0.38 23.54
C TRP A 137 -16.70 0.20 22.65
N ARG A 138 -16.87 1.52 22.64
CA ARG A 138 -17.83 2.19 21.76
C ARG A 138 -17.37 2.09 20.29
N ALA A 139 -16.15 2.52 20.01
CA ALA A 139 -15.60 2.41 18.65
C ALA A 139 -15.50 0.95 18.20
N CYS A 140 -15.24 0.02 19.12
CA CYS A 140 -15.23 -1.41 18.84
C CYS A 140 -16.60 -1.91 18.35
N GLN A 141 -17.69 -1.54 19.03
CA GLN A 141 -19.04 -1.93 18.61
C GLN A 141 -19.43 -1.30 17.26
N GLU A 142 -19.14 -0.02 17.07
CA GLU A 142 -19.40 0.67 15.81
C GLU A 142 -18.68 0.01 14.63
N ALA A 143 -17.45 -0.47 14.85
CA ALA A 143 -16.62 -1.09 13.81
C ALA A 143 -17.13 -2.45 13.28
N PHE A 144 -18.07 -3.11 13.96
CA PHE A 144 -18.71 -4.32 13.44
C PHE A 144 -19.74 -4.00 12.33
N ASP A 145 -20.33 -2.81 12.38
CA ASP A 145 -21.46 -2.42 11.52
C ASP A 145 -21.04 -1.54 10.35
N THR A 146 -19.80 -0.99 10.35
CA THR A 146 -19.34 -0.08 9.30
C THR A 146 -17.87 -0.31 8.94
N THR A 147 -17.53 -0.01 7.68
CA THR A 147 -16.14 0.06 7.23
C THR A 147 -15.61 1.51 7.21
N ARG A 148 -16.41 2.48 7.64
CA ARG A 148 -15.98 3.88 7.76
C ARG A 148 -15.45 4.14 9.16
N TYR A 149 -14.33 4.83 9.26
CA TYR A 149 -13.68 5.13 10.53
C TYR A 149 -12.92 6.47 10.45
N THR A 150 -12.51 6.99 11.59
CA THR A 150 -11.58 8.12 11.68
C THR A 150 -10.18 7.55 11.91
N ASN A 151 -9.23 7.90 11.04
CA ASN A 151 -7.86 7.43 11.19
C ASN A 151 -7.09 8.17 12.30
N ARG A 152 -5.84 7.77 12.55
CA ARG A 152 -4.98 8.40 13.58
C ARG A 152 -4.68 9.89 13.33
N LEU A 153 -4.85 10.37 12.09
CA LEU A 153 -4.69 11.77 11.73
C LEU A 153 -5.98 12.59 11.94
N GLY A 154 -7.03 11.97 12.47
CA GLY A 154 -8.34 12.60 12.63
C GLY A 154 -9.12 12.74 11.31
N LEU A 155 -8.69 12.10 10.24
CA LEU A 155 -9.34 12.19 8.94
C LEU A 155 -10.36 11.06 8.74
N PRO A 156 -11.51 11.34 8.09
CA PRO A 156 -12.43 10.30 7.65
C PRO A 156 -11.73 9.35 6.67
N ALA A 157 -11.91 8.07 6.89
CA ALA A 157 -11.31 7.03 6.06
C ALA A 157 -12.27 5.84 5.90
N ARG A 158 -11.98 5.00 4.93
CA ARG A 158 -12.66 3.72 4.73
C ARG A 158 -11.70 2.55 4.90
N ALA A 159 -12.23 1.42 5.30
CA ALA A 159 -11.55 0.14 5.28
C ALA A 159 -12.16 -0.74 4.17
N ASP A 160 -11.39 -1.69 3.69
CA ASP A 160 -11.82 -2.61 2.64
C ASP A 160 -11.94 -4.03 3.20
N ARG A 161 -13.02 -4.71 2.87
CA ARG A 161 -13.16 -6.15 3.13
C ARG A 161 -12.53 -6.93 2.01
N LEU A 162 -11.73 -7.94 2.34
CA LEU A 162 -10.97 -8.69 1.35
C LEU A 162 -11.86 -9.32 0.26
N ALA A 163 -13.01 -9.87 0.64
CA ALA A 163 -13.93 -10.50 -0.29
C ALA A 163 -14.52 -9.52 -1.31
N GLU A 164 -14.96 -8.34 -0.83
CA GLU A 164 -15.53 -7.27 -1.67
C GLU A 164 -14.49 -6.71 -2.63
N LEU A 165 -13.30 -6.36 -2.11
CA LEU A 165 -12.19 -5.86 -2.90
C LEU A 165 -11.74 -6.88 -3.97
N SER A 166 -11.71 -8.17 -3.62
CA SER A 166 -11.37 -9.25 -4.56
C SER A 166 -12.39 -9.37 -5.69
N GLY A 167 -13.68 -9.22 -5.39
CA GLY A 167 -14.74 -9.20 -6.39
C GLY A 167 -14.61 -8.03 -7.36
N THR A 168 -14.38 -6.82 -6.84
CA THR A 168 -14.16 -5.60 -7.64
C THR A 168 -12.95 -5.76 -8.57
N LEU A 169 -11.82 -6.22 -8.05
CA LEU A 169 -10.58 -6.41 -8.81
C LEU A 169 -10.72 -7.49 -9.90
N ALA A 170 -11.44 -8.58 -9.61
CA ALA A 170 -11.75 -9.60 -10.62
C ALA A 170 -12.62 -9.03 -11.74
N GLY A 171 -13.60 -8.16 -11.41
CA GLY A 171 -14.42 -7.44 -12.38
C GLY A 171 -13.60 -6.55 -13.34
N PHE A 172 -12.47 -6.01 -12.89
CA PHE A 172 -11.52 -5.26 -13.72
C PHE A 172 -10.45 -6.12 -14.42
N ALA A 173 -10.59 -7.44 -14.39
CA ALA A 173 -9.63 -8.42 -14.94
C ALA A 173 -8.21 -8.31 -14.33
N VAL A 174 -8.14 -7.97 -13.04
CA VAL A 174 -6.91 -7.94 -12.24
C VAL A 174 -7.14 -8.74 -10.93
N PRO A 175 -7.38 -10.05 -11.01
CA PRO A 175 -7.71 -10.86 -9.84
C PRO A 175 -6.59 -10.91 -8.81
N VAL A 176 -6.98 -11.08 -7.55
CA VAL A 176 -6.05 -11.28 -6.45
C VAL A 176 -5.28 -12.59 -6.64
N ARG A 177 -3.95 -12.53 -6.58
CA ARG A 177 -3.05 -13.70 -6.59
C ARG A 177 -2.60 -14.08 -5.19
N HIS A 178 -2.18 -13.08 -4.42
CA HIS A 178 -1.70 -13.24 -3.05
C HIS A 178 -2.22 -12.11 -2.18
N TRP A 179 -2.38 -12.40 -0.90
CA TRP A 179 -2.63 -11.36 0.08
C TRP A 179 -1.94 -11.70 1.41
N TYR A 180 -1.59 -10.67 2.14
CA TYR A 180 -0.85 -10.73 3.40
C TYR A 180 -1.50 -9.83 4.42
N GLY A 181 -1.43 -10.23 5.70
CA GLY A 181 -1.67 -9.34 6.81
C GLY A 181 -0.44 -8.44 7.05
N VAL A 182 -0.69 -7.21 7.47
CA VAL A 182 0.35 -6.24 7.84
C VAL A 182 -0.02 -5.58 9.15
N ARG A 183 0.94 -5.43 10.07
CA ARG A 183 0.72 -4.94 11.42
C ARG A 183 -0.25 -5.83 12.22
N VAL A 184 0.07 -7.11 12.30
CA VAL A 184 -0.68 -8.08 13.10
C VAL A 184 -0.49 -7.78 14.59
N PHE A 185 0.75 -7.52 15.03
CA PHE A 185 1.11 -7.30 16.43
C PHE A 185 1.41 -5.84 16.75
N THR A 186 1.73 -5.02 15.75
CA THR A 186 2.23 -3.67 15.95
C THR A 186 1.19 -2.57 15.83
N ASP A 187 -0.07 -2.89 15.49
CA ASP A 187 -1.11 -1.85 15.31
C ASP A 187 -1.47 -1.12 16.60
N THR A 188 -1.38 -1.78 17.74
CA THR A 188 -1.68 -1.21 19.06
C THR A 188 -0.47 -0.64 19.78
N MET A 189 0.73 -0.76 19.20
CA MET A 189 1.92 -0.16 19.80
C MET A 189 1.78 1.37 19.90
N PRO A 190 2.17 1.98 21.03
CA PRO A 190 2.20 3.42 21.15
C PRO A 190 3.14 4.06 20.11
N ASP A 191 2.76 5.22 19.58
CA ASP A 191 3.61 5.94 18.62
C ASP A 191 4.93 6.43 19.27
N GLU A 192 4.92 6.60 20.61
CA GLU A 192 6.07 6.98 21.43
C GLU A 192 6.86 5.77 21.99
N ALA A 193 6.54 4.55 21.54
CA ALA A 193 7.27 3.37 21.97
C ALA A 193 8.76 3.53 21.67
N ALA A 194 9.59 3.23 22.67
CA ALA A 194 11.05 3.28 22.49
C ALA A 194 11.48 2.46 21.26
N PRO A 195 12.43 2.96 20.46
CA PRO A 195 12.94 2.19 19.34
C PRO A 195 13.42 0.81 19.80
N VAL A 196 12.94 -0.23 19.14
CA VAL A 196 13.40 -1.60 19.35
C VAL A 196 14.87 -1.69 18.93
N ASP A 197 15.71 -2.33 19.74
CA ASP A 197 17.10 -2.57 19.35
C ASP A 197 17.20 -3.42 18.07
N GLY A 198 18.35 -3.42 17.39
CA GLY A 198 18.50 -4.08 16.09
C GLY A 198 18.17 -5.57 16.13
N ARG A 199 18.40 -6.29 17.24
CA ARG A 199 18.08 -7.71 17.41
C ARG A 199 16.58 -7.91 17.61
N GLN A 200 15.98 -7.13 18.48
CA GLN A 200 14.54 -7.16 18.73
C GLN A 200 13.76 -6.73 17.48
N LEU A 201 14.25 -5.75 16.73
CA LEU A 201 13.65 -5.34 15.45
C LEU A 201 13.64 -6.50 14.45
N GLY A 202 14.73 -7.26 14.35
CA GLY A 202 14.79 -8.46 13.50
C GLY A 202 13.73 -9.48 13.89
N GLN A 203 13.62 -9.81 15.19
CA GLN A 203 12.62 -10.74 15.70
C GLN A 203 11.18 -10.25 15.48
N LEU A 204 10.92 -8.95 15.67
CA LEU A 204 9.63 -8.34 15.41
C LEU A 204 9.25 -8.45 13.94
N LEU A 205 10.16 -8.10 13.03
CA LEU A 205 9.90 -8.18 11.59
C LEU A 205 9.66 -9.62 11.13
N ASP A 206 10.39 -10.58 11.67
CA ASP A 206 10.20 -12.00 11.35
C ASP A 206 8.85 -12.53 11.88
N ALA A 207 8.44 -12.10 13.09
CA ALA A 207 7.13 -12.44 13.65
C ALA A 207 5.98 -11.84 12.83
N GLU A 208 6.07 -10.55 12.46
CA GLU A 208 5.08 -9.87 11.61
C GLU A 208 5.00 -10.52 10.22
N GLU A 209 6.13 -10.87 9.62
CA GLU A 209 6.16 -11.52 8.32
C GLU A 209 5.50 -12.90 8.36
N ARG A 210 5.81 -13.69 9.38
CA ARG A 210 5.21 -15.02 9.57
C ARG A 210 3.71 -14.92 9.83
N ALA A 211 3.28 -14.05 10.75
CA ALA A 211 1.87 -13.85 11.06
C ALA A 211 1.10 -13.31 9.84
N GLY A 212 1.71 -12.42 9.07
CA GLY A 212 1.09 -11.86 7.87
C GLY A 212 0.87 -12.88 6.73
N LYS A 213 1.47 -14.06 6.81
CA LYS A 213 1.32 -15.15 5.83
C LYS A 213 0.44 -16.30 6.32
N GLN A 214 0.19 -16.40 7.62
CA GLN A 214 -0.39 -17.57 8.25
C GLN A 214 -1.79 -17.31 8.81
N ASP A 215 -2.76 -18.16 8.46
CA ASP A 215 -4.07 -18.19 9.11
C ASP A 215 -3.94 -18.77 10.53
N PRO A 216 -4.71 -18.28 11.51
CA PRO A 216 -5.70 -17.20 11.41
C PRO A 216 -5.10 -15.78 11.56
N TYR A 217 -3.80 -15.64 11.82
CA TYR A 217 -3.17 -14.37 12.21
C TYR A 217 -3.34 -13.27 11.17
N ARG A 218 -3.15 -13.57 9.88
CA ARG A 218 -3.26 -12.56 8.83
C ARG A 218 -4.66 -11.95 8.70
N HIS A 219 -5.71 -12.67 9.14
CA HIS A 219 -7.09 -12.18 9.08
C HIS A 219 -7.37 -11.06 10.09
N VAL A 220 -6.65 -11.03 11.21
CA VAL A 220 -6.81 -9.99 12.25
C VAL A 220 -5.79 -8.86 12.13
N ALA A 221 -5.01 -8.85 11.06
CA ALA A 221 -4.05 -7.78 10.78
C ALA A 221 -4.74 -6.43 10.57
N ALA A 222 -4.09 -5.36 10.95
CA ALA A 222 -4.60 -4.00 10.78
C ALA A 222 -4.77 -3.59 9.31
N LEU A 223 -3.86 -4.06 8.45
CA LEU A 223 -3.86 -3.75 7.03
C LEU A 223 -3.80 -5.04 6.22
N LEU A 224 -4.32 -4.98 5.00
CA LEU A 224 -4.17 -6.00 3.97
C LEU A 224 -3.20 -5.49 2.92
N HIS A 225 -2.17 -6.28 2.62
CA HIS A 225 -1.35 -6.10 1.44
C HIS A 225 -1.82 -7.10 0.38
N VAL A 226 -2.45 -6.60 -0.66
CA VAL A 226 -3.09 -7.40 -1.72
C VAL A 226 -2.30 -7.27 -3.00
N VAL A 227 -1.87 -8.38 -3.58
CA VAL A 227 -1.14 -8.43 -4.84
C VAL A 227 -2.00 -9.12 -5.89
N CYS A 228 -2.25 -8.40 -6.96
CA CYS A 228 -3.09 -8.79 -8.08
C CYS A 228 -2.26 -8.90 -9.35
N ALA A 229 -2.72 -9.65 -10.32
CA ALA A 229 -2.08 -9.73 -11.63
C ALA A 229 -3.09 -9.62 -12.76
N LYS A 230 -2.70 -8.90 -13.83
CA LYS A 230 -3.45 -8.76 -15.04
C LYS A 230 -3.18 -9.88 -16.04
#